data_9174093e7097f724eeb1634427700a66
#
_entry.id   9174093e7097f724eeb1634427700a66
#
_cell.length_a   1.000
_cell.length_b   1.000
_cell.length_c   1.000
_cell.angle_alpha   90.00
_cell.angle_beta   90.00
_cell.angle_gamma   90.00
#
_symmetry.space_group_name_H-M   'P 1'
#
loop_
_entity.id
_entity.type
_entity.pdbx_description
1 polymer ?
#
loop_
_entity_poly.entity_id
_entity_poly.type
_entity_poly.pdbx_seq_one_letter_code
_entity_poly.pdbx_strand_id
1 'polypeptide(L)'
;MRNRGFALLLVLWAMAILALLLGAYGLQARSAALAAETTLARTQAHAAAEAGAMIAAAALQTPDTATRWVPDGRRYVVTFGGFVLHIRCTDVSGLVDLNSASQDTLRGLFQAAGAPPANAAALARTLTRWRRVPLEIGMLAPVNDVQGHGPFVTLGGLRGIPGIRGELFRRVEPALTLWSGRPIPDPRFAPTLVRGAIHSGAGQAMISQLAPLPSSIQGAQTRSGDWGSGVVRIEVVAIRASRRADRLQTTVRLIPGNAAVLPYRVLEWGRD
;
A
#
# COMPACT_ATOMS: atom_id res chain seq x y z
N MET A 1 47.02 59.04 -32.28
CA MET A 1 47.11 57.57 -32.35
C MET A 1 46.68 56.85 -31.07
N ARG A 2 45.77 57.43 -30.26
CA ARG A 2 45.41 56.92 -28.90
C ARG A 2 44.17 56.06 -28.78
N ASN A 3 43.38 55.86 -29.86
CA ASN A 3 42.11 55.17 -29.84
C ASN A 3 42.20 53.67 -30.25
N ARG A 4 43.31 53.22 -30.81
CA ARG A 4 43.48 51.82 -31.27
C ARG A 4 43.59 50.82 -30.12
N GLY A 5 44.19 51.22 -28.98
CA GLY A 5 44.28 50.36 -27.78
C GLY A 5 42.96 50.17 -27.06
N PHE A 6 42.07 51.18 -27.06
CA PHE A 6 40.79 51.13 -26.41
C PHE A 6 39.81 50.22 -27.15
N ALA A 7 39.81 50.23 -28.49
CA ALA A 7 39.01 49.35 -29.31
C ALA A 7 39.38 47.88 -29.09
N LEU A 8 40.67 47.54 -28.95
CA LEU A 8 41.11 46.18 -28.69
C LEU A 8 40.66 45.67 -27.33
N LEU A 9 40.68 46.52 -26.29
CA LEU A 9 40.22 46.21 -24.94
C LEU A 9 38.71 45.92 -24.92
N LEU A 10 37.93 46.68 -25.70
CA LEU A 10 36.49 46.56 -25.81
C LEU A 10 36.09 45.25 -26.50
N VAL A 11 36.83 44.87 -27.56
CA VAL A 11 36.62 43.59 -28.25
C VAL A 11 36.97 42.41 -27.35
N LEU A 12 38.10 42.49 -26.63
CA LEU A 12 38.50 41.44 -25.68
C LEU A 12 37.45 41.27 -24.59
N TRP A 13 36.91 42.37 -24.07
CA TRP A 13 35.86 42.35 -23.06
C TRP A 13 34.55 41.76 -23.59
N ALA A 14 34.15 42.14 -24.81
CA ALA A 14 32.98 41.57 -25.44
C ALA A 14 33.13 40.06 -25.70
N MET A 15 34.32 39.60 -26.14
CA MET A 15 34.61 38.19 -26.30
C MET A 15 34.56 37.41 -24.95
N ALA A 16 35.08 38.00 -23.88
CA ALA A 16 35.05 37.41 -22.56
C ALA A 16 33.60 37.23 -22.06
N ILE A 17 32.75 38.25 -22.22
CA ILE A 17 31.34 38.17 -21.85
C ILE A 17 30.61 37.11 -22.71
N LEU A 18 30.86 37.07 -24.01
CA LEU A 18 30.25 36.08 -24.90
C LEU A 18 30.67 34.65 -24.54
N ALA A 19 31.94 34.43 -24.21
CA ALA A 19 32.45 33.16 -23.76
C ALA A 19 31.81 32.73 -22.44
N LEU A 20 31.58 33.65 -21.51
CA LEU A 20 30.94 33.43 -20.22
C LEU A 20 29.47 33.07 -20.40
N LEU A 21 28.72 33.75 -21.31
CA LEU A 21 27.34 33.46 -21.64
C LEU A 21 27.20 32.08 -22.30
N LEU A 22 28.10 31.75 -23.24
CA LEU A 22 28.07 30.42 -23.89
C LEU A 22 28.38 29.30 -22.89
N GLY A 23 29.32 29.54 -21.98
CA GLY A 23 29.63 28.61 -20.89
C GLY A 23 28.43 28.38 -19.95
N ALA A 24 27.77 29.46 -19.53
CA ALA A 24 26.58 29.39 -18.69
C ALA A 24 25.42 28.64 -19.40
N TYR A 25 25.19 28.92 -20.67
CA TYR A 25 24.18 28.23 -21.48
C TYR A 25 24.48 26.73 -21.63
N GLY A 26 25.74 26.37 -21.85
CA GLY A 26 26.18 24.98 -21.92
C GLY A 26 25.94 24.18 -20.64
N LEU A 27 26.18 24.81 -19.47
CA LEU A 27 25.90 24.20 -18.17
C LEU A 27 24.40 24.01 -17.95
N GLN A 28 23.60 25.00 -18.32
CA GLN A 28 22.15 24.93 -18.19
C GLN A 28 21.55 23.85 -19.12
N ALA A 29 22.03 23.74 -20.35
CA ALA A 29 21.61 22.70 -21.28
C ALA A 29 21.92 21.29 -20.76
N ARG A 30 23.10 21.09 -20.18
CA ARG A 30 23.45 19.81 -19.54
C ARG A 30 22.56 19.47 -18.34
N SER A 31 22.29 20.42 -17.48
CA SER A 31 21.43 20.20 -16.31
C SER A 31 20.00 19.89 -16.74
N ALA A 32 19.47 20.54 -17.76
CA ALA A 32 18.15 20.28 -18.34
C ALA A 32 18.09 18.88 -18.97
N ALA A 33 19.12 18.45 -19.71
CA ALA A 33 19.19 17.11 -20.28
C ALA A 33 19.19 16.02 -19.21
N LEU A 34 19.99 16.16 -18.16
CA LEU A 34 20.02 15.21 -17.03
C LEU A 34 18.67 15.17 -16.28
N ALA A 35 18.02 16.31 -16.11
CA ALA A 35 16.68 16.38 -15.49
C ALA A 35 15.62 15.67 -16.36
N ALA A 36 15.67 15.87 -17.68
CA ALA A 36 14.77 15.19 -18.63
C ALA A 36 14.98 13.68 -18.61
N GLU A 37 16.23 13.24 -18.60
CA GLU A 37 16.59 11.81 -18.55
C GLU A 37 16.11 11.14 -17.26
N THR A 38 16.28 11.79 -16.11
CA THR A 38 15.76 11.28 -14.83
C THR A 38 14.25 11.23 -14.78
N THR A 39 13.58 12.23 -15.35
CA THR A 39 12.11 12.27 -15.43
C THR A 39 11.58 11.16 -16.32
N LEU A 40 12.18 10.95 -17.48
CA LEU A 40 11.83 9.87 -18.41
C LEU A 40 12.03 8.49 -17.75
N ALA A 41 13.16 8.28 -17.08
CA ALA A 41 13.44 7.03 -16.39
C ALA A 41 12.41 6.74 -15.28
N ARG A 42 12.00 7.75 -14.51
CA ARG A 42 10.95 7.61 -13.49
C ARG A 42 9.60 7.28 -14.10
N THR A 43 9.21 7.95 -15.17
CA THR A 43 7.95 7.69 -15.87
C THR A 43 7.90 6.28 -16.45
N GLN A 44 9.00 5.82 -17.07
CA GLN A 44 9.11 4.45 -17.56
C GLN A 44 9.02 3.41 -16.45
N ALA A 45 9.69 3.66 -15.32
CA ALA A 45 9.65 2.76 -14.17
C ALA A 45 8.22 2.68 -13.58
N HIS A 46 7.53 3.82 -13.51
CA HIS A 46 6.16 3.88 -13.04
C HIS A 46 5.20 3.12 -13.97
N ALA A 47 5.28 3.37 -15.27
CA ALA A 47 4.48 2.65 -16.26
C ALA A 47 4.74 1.12 -16.21
N ALA A 48 5.99 0.71 -15.97
CA ALA A 48 6.32 -0.70 -15.78
C ALA A 48 5.69 -1.28 -14.50
N ALA A 49 5.66 -0.51 -13.40
CA ALA A 49 5.01 -0.93 -12.17
C ALA A 49 3.48 -1.04 -12.33
N GLU A 50 2.86 -0.10 -13.04
CA GLU A 50 1.43 -0.17 -13.40
C GLU A 50 1.12 -1.39 -14.26
N ALA A 51 1.92 -1.64 -15.30
CA ALA A 51 1.79 -2.84 -16.12
C ALA A 51 1.88 -4.12 -15.27
N GLY A 52 2.79 -4.14 -14.28
CA GLY A 52 2.90 -5.23 -13.31
C GLY A 52 1.62 -5.47 -12.51
N ALA A 53 0.94 -4.40 -12.08
CA ALA A 53 -0.34 -4.52 -11.38
C ALA A 53 -1.44 -5.07 -12.31
N MET A 54 -1.48 -4.67 -13.56
CA MET A 54 -2.42 -5.20 -14.57
C MET A 54 -2.15 -6.68 -14.87
N ILE A 55 -0.88 -7.06 -15.03
CA ILE A 55 -0.47 -8.45 -15.23
C ILE A 55 -0.92 -9.30 -14.04
N ALA A 56 -0.73 -8.82 -12.81
CA ALA A 56 -1.15 -9.52 -11.62
C ALA A 56 -2.66 -9.70 -11.56
N ALA A 57 -3.43 -8.64 -11.84
CA ALA A 57 -4.89 -8.71 -11.87
C ALA A 57 -5.42 -9.71 -12.91
N ALA A 58 -4.78 -9.79 -14.07
CA ALA A 58 -5.09 -10.78 -15.10
C ALA A 58 -4.71 -12.20 -14.67
N ALA A 59 -3.50 -12.39 -14.14
CA ALA A 59 -2.99 -13.70 -13.72
C ALA A 59 -3.79 -14.30 -12.55
N LEU A 60 -4.30 -13.45 -11.65
CA LEU A 60 -5.20 -13.85 -10.57
C LEU A 60 -6.56 -14.35 -11.10
N GLN A 61 -6.99 -13.93 -12.28
CA GLN A 61 -8.28 -14.28 -12.88
C GLN A 61 -8.17 -15.32 -14.00
N THR A 62 -6.97 -15.88 -14.23
CA THR A 62 -6.77 -16.94 -15.22
C THR A 62 -7.71 -18.11 -14.91
N PRO A 63 -8.51 -18.60 -15.89
CA PRO A 63 -9.45 -19.70 -15.66
C PRO A 63 -8.76 -21.00 -15.26
N ASP A 64 -7.60 -21.27 -15.84
CA ASP A 64 -6.79 -22.44 -15.54
C ASP A 64 -6.17 -22.32 -14.13
N THR A 65 -6.63 -23.21 -13.25
CA THR A 65 -6.18 -23.27 -11.86
C THR A 65 -4.71 -23.63 -11.68
N ALA A 66 -4.11 -24.31 -12.66
CA ALA A 66 -2.70 -24.72 -12.59
C ALA A 66 -1.74 -23.54 -12.81
N THR A 67 -2.14 -22.55 -13.62
CA THR A 67 -1.32 -21.38 -13.96
C THR A 67 -1.76 -20.12 -13.23
N ARG A 68 -2.91 -20.15 -12.56
CA ARG A 68 -3.47 -19.02 -11.81
C ARG A 68 -2.57 -18.64 -10.65
N TRP A 69 -2.36 -17.34 -10.49
CA TRP A 69 -1.67 -16.83 -9.33
C TRP A 69 -2.53 -16.92 -8.06
N VAL A 70 -1.87 -17.15 -6.93
CA VAL A 70 -2.53 -17.26 -5.62
C VAL A 70 -2.17 -16.02 -4.79
N PRO A 71 -3.15 -15.33 -4.18
CA PRO A 71 -2.91 -14.11 -3.41
C PRO A 71 -2.52 -14.42 -1.96
N ASP A 72 -1.51 -15.26 -1.75
CA ASP A 72 -1.01 -15.70 -0.44
C ASP A 72 0.24 -14.94 0.02
N GLY A 73 0.62 -13.88 -0.69
CA GLY A 73 1.79 -13.06 -0.37
C GLY A 73 3.11 -13.60 -0.94
N ARG A 74 3.09 -14.69 -1.73
CA ARG A 74 4.30 -15.14 -2.44
C ARG A 74 4.75 -14.13 -3.47
N ARG A 75 6.03 -14.20 -3.84
CA ARG A 75 6.61 -13.32 -4.85
C ARG A 75 6.54 -13.97 -6.22
N TYR A 76 6.02 -13.23 -7.18
CA TYR A 76 6.10 -13.52 -8.60
C TYR A 76 7.13 -12.62 -9.25
N VAL A 77 7.82 -13.10 -10.27
CA VAL A 77 8.82 -12.32 -11.01
C VAL A 77 8.46 -12.35 -12.49
N VAL A 78 8.33 -11.15 -13.07
CA VAL A 78 7.97 -10.97 -14.48
C VAL A 78 8.92 -9.95 -15.09
N THR A 79 9.33 -10.16 -16.34
CA THR A 79 10.11 -9.18 -17.09
C THR A 79 9.21 -8.41 -18.04
N PHE A 80 9.24 -7.08 -17.98
CA PHE A 80 8.43 -6.20 -18.82
C PHE A 80 9.17 -4.89 -19.13
N GLY A 81 9.25 -4.49 -20.40
CA GLY A 81 9.81 -3.20 -20.82
C GLY A 81 11.27 -2.96 -20.38
N GLY A 82 12.08 -4.01 -20.23
CA GLY A 82 13.45 -3.91 -19.72
C GLY A 82 13.56 -3.77 -18.20
N PHE A 83 12.46 -3.96 -17.48
CA PHE A 83 12.41 -4.03 -16.02
C PHE A 83 12.14 -5.46 -15.57
N VAL A 84 12.69 -5.82 -14.41
CA VAL A 84 12.30 -7.00 -13.65
C VAL A 84 11.29 -6.54 -12.61
N LEU A 85 10.07 -7.07 -12.68
CA LEU A 85 8.97 -6.75 -11.79
C LEU A 85 8.87 -7.81 -10.71
N HIS A 86 9.08 -7.43 -9.47
CA HIS A 86 8.78 -8.27 -8.32
C HIS A 86 7.36 -7.93 -7.84
N ILE A 87 6.47 -8.87 -8.01
CA ILE A 87 5.04 -8.70 -7.74
C ILE A 87 4.65 -9.58 -6.56
N ARG A 88 3.90 -9.01 -5.61
CA ARG A 88 3.30 -9.74 -4.50
C ARG A 88 1.82 -9.45 -4.46
N CYS A 89 1.01 -10.51 -4.40
CA CYS A 89 -0.44 -10.42 -4.28
C CYS A 89 -0.85 -10.97 -2.91
N THR A 90 -1.61 -10.19 -2.14
CA THR A 90 -2.09 -10.60 -0.82
C THR A 90 -3.59 -10.37 -0.74
N ASP A 91 -4.36 -11.41 -0.45
CA ASP A 91 -5.78 -11.25 -0.19
C ASP A 91 -6.00 -10.43 1.08
N VAL A 92 -6.83 -9.41 1.00
CA VAL A 92 -7.06 -8.51 2.14
C VAL A 92 -7.80 -9.17 3.28
N SER A 93 -8.48 -10.32 3.05
CA SER A 93 -9.10 -11.09 4.13
C SER A 93 -8.09 -11.62 5.15
N GLY A 94 -6.83 -11.81 4.73
CA GLY A 94 -5.73 -12.18 5.61
C GLY A 94 -5.13 -11.00 6.39
N LEU A 95 -5.56 -9.76 6.13
CA LEU A 95 -5.09 -8.56 6.80
C LEU A 95 -6.07 -8.09 7.88
N VAL A 96 -5.55 -7.36 8.86
CA VAL A 96 -6.36 -6.79 9.95
C VAL A 96 -7.05 -5.52 9.45
N ASP A 97 -8.37 -5.51 9.45
CA ASP A 97 -9.16 -4.36 9.05
C ASP A 97 -9.28 -3.36 10.21
N LEU A 98 -8.83 -2.11 9.99
CA LEU A 98 -8.86 -1.08 11.03
C LEU A 98 -10.28 -0.74 11.50
N ASN A 99 -11.26 -0.84 10.59
CA ASN A 99 -12.64 -0.46 10.88
C ASN A 99 -13.47 -1.60 11.48
N SER A 100 -13.12 -2.85 11.14
CA SER A 100 -13.96 -4.03 11.48
C SER A 100 -13.30 -4.97 12.48
N ALA A 101 -11.95 -4.97 12.61
CA ALA A 101 -11.23 -5.91 13.46
C ALA A 101 -11.72 -5.88 14.91
N SER A 102 -11.79 -7.05 15.55
CA SER A 102 -12.12 -7.15 16.97
C SER A 102 -11.04 -6.50 17.84
N GLN A 103 -11.40 -6.08 19.04
CA GLN A 103 -10.43 -5.51 19.99
C GLN A 103 -9.31 -6.51 20.31
N ASP A 104 -9.62 -7.79 20.38
CA ASP A 104 -8.66 -8.84 20.64
C ASP A 104 -7.69 -9.06 19.47
N THR A 105 -8.20 -9.02 18.24
CA THR A 105 -7.37 -9.05 17.03
C THR A 105 -6.39 -7.87 17.00
N LEU A 106 -6.86 -6.67 17.31
CA LEU A 106 -6.00 -5.47 17.37
C LEU A 106 -4.97 -5.58 18.48
N ARG A 107 -5.36 -6.07 19.68
CA ARG A 107 -4.43 -6.31 20.78
C ARG A 107 -3.34 -7.30 20.37
N GLY A 108 -3.73 -8.43 19.79
CA GLY A 108 -2.79 -9.43 19.29
C GLY A 108 -1.84 -8.88 18.22
N LEU A 109 -2.33 -8.05 17.31
CA LEU A 109 -1.49 -7.39 16.31
C LEU A 109 -0.43 -6.48 16.93
N PHE A 110 -0.81 -5.63 17.88
CA PHE A 110 0.15 -4.75 18.56
C PHE A 110 1.18 -5.53 19.38
N GLN A 111 0.77 -6.62 20.04
CA GLN A 111 1.68 -7.51 20.74
C GLN A 111 2.67 -8.19 19.79
N ALA A 112 2.19 -8.76 18.69
CA ALA A 112 3.02 -9.38 17.67
C ALA A 112 4.00 -8.38 17.03
N ALA A 113 3.62 -7.09 16.98
CA ALA A 113 4.49 -6.00 16.52
C ALA A 113 5.48 -5.51 17.58
N GLY A 114 5.50 -6.13 18.79
CA GLY A 114 6.45 -5.86 19.86
C GLY A 114 5.98 -4.81 20.87
N ALA A 115 4.70 -4.45 20.91
CA ALA A 115 4.18 -3.61 21.99
C ALA A 115 4.01 -4.42 23.29
N PRO A 116 4.36 -3.86 24.46
CA PRO A 116 4.08 -4.50 25.76
C PRO A 116 2.58 -4.82 25.92
N PRO A 117 2.21 -5.93 26.60
CA PRO A 117 0.81 -6.37 26.68
C PRO A 117 -0.16 -5.30 27.18
N ALA A 118 0.22 -4.53 28.20
CA ALA A 118 -0.60 -3.45 28.75
C ALA A 118 -0.82 -2.32 27.72
N ASN A 119 0.24 -1.93 26.98
CA ASN A 119 0.17 -0.91 25.94
C ASN A 119 -0.65 -1.39 24.74
N ALA A 120 -0.47 -2.63 24.31
CA ALA A 120 -1.24 -3.24 23.24
C ALA A 120 -2.75 -3.25 23.55
N ALA A 121 -3.12 -3.60 24.78
CA ALA A 121 -4.50 -3.56 25.22
C ALA A 121 -5.06 -2.13 25.29
N ALA A 122 -4.27 -1.17 25.73
CA ALA A 122 -4.67 0.25 25.75
C ALA A 122 -4.87 0.79 24.33
N LEU A 123 -3.93 0.52 23.40
CA LEU A 123 -4.02 0.91 21.99
C LEU A 123 -5.25 0.30 21.32
N ALA A 124 -5.51 -0.98 21.52
CA ALA A 124 -6.68 -1.64 20.94
C ALA A 124 -8.00 -1.02 21.43
N ARG A 125 -8.12 -0.70 22.74
CA ARG A 125 -9.28 0.01 23.28
C ARG A 125 -9.42 1.40 22.70
N THR A 126 -8.34 2.18 22.62
CA THR A 126 -8.34 3.53 22.07
C THR A 126 -8.77 3.51 20.62
N LEU A 127 -8.23 2.59 19.79
CA LEU A 127 -8.59 2.45 18.39
C LEU A 127 -10.06 2.05 18.22
N THR A 128 -10.55 1.11 19.00
CA THR A 128 -11.95 0.68 18.98
C THR A 128 -12.90 1.83 19.36
N ARG A 129 -12.51 2.69 20.30
CA ARG A 129 -13.28 3.89 20.68
C ARG A 129 -13.21 4.95 19.57
N TRP A 130 -12.02 5.18 19.02
CA TRP A 130 -11.79 6.18 17.96
C TRP A 130 -12.70 6.00 16.75
N ARG A 131 -12.86 4.76 16.27
CA ARG A 131 -13.65 4.45 15.08
C ARG A 131 -15.18 4.48 15.28
N ARG A 132 -15.66 4.67 16.51
CA ARG A 132 -17.09 4.80 16.75
C ARG A 132 -17.59 6.12 16.17
N VAL A 133 -18.73 6.07 15.49
CA VAL A 133 -19.46 7.28 15.12
C VAL A 133 -20.15 7.78 16.38
N PRO A 134 -20.02 9.07 16.76
CA PRO A 134 -20.81 9.62 17.85
C PRO A 134 -22.30 9.50 17.50
N LEU A 135 -23.05 8.75 18.28
CA LEU A 135 -24.50 8.53 18.06
C LEU A 135 -25.36 9.78 18.38
N GLU A 136 -24.74 10.88 18.79
CA GLU A 136 -25.44 12.06 19.26
C GLU A 136 -25.27 13.27 18.33
N ILE A 137 -26.02 13.24 17.24
CA ILE A 137 -26.54 14.48 16.64
C ILE A 137 -27.90 14.69 17.29
N GLY A 138 -27.94 15.31 18.48
CA GLY A 138 -29.24 15.77 18.96
C GLY A 138 -29.52 16.00 20.41
N MET A 139 -28.66 15.75 21.38
CA MET A 139 -28.90 16.13 22.77
C MET A 139 -27.62 16.44 23.53
N LEU A 140 -27.54 17.64 24.07
CA LEU A 140 -26.72 18.19 25.17
C LEU A 140 -25.80 17.19 25.95
N ALA A 141 -24.88 16.51 25.24
CA ALA A 141 -23.80 15.85 25.91
C ALA A 141 -22.67 16.88 26.18
N PRO A 142 -22.03 16.88 27.35
CA PRO A 142 -20.89 17.75 27.59
C PRO A 142 -19.80 17.45 26.58
N VAL A 143 -19.29 18.47 25.91
CA VAL A 143 -18.32 18.48 24.80
C VAL A 143 -17.03 17.70 25.10
N ASN A 144 -16.80 17.28 26.33
CA ASN A 144 -15.59 16.65 26.79
C ASN A 144 -15.56 15.12 26.63
N ASP A 145 -16.63 14.45 26.24
CA ASP A 145 -16.69 12.97 26.18
C ASP A 145 -16.96 12.37 24.77
N VAL A 146 -17.07 13.21 23.75
CA VAL A 146 -17.28 12.79 22.36
C VAL A 146 -15.91 12.44 21.72
N GLN A 147 -15.38 11.25 22.01
CA GLN A 147 -14.08 10.79 21.52
C GLN A 147 -14.16 9.86 20.29
N GLY A 148 -15.28 9.82 19.59
CA GLY A 148 -15.41 9.09 18.33
C GLY A 148 -15.08 9.99 17.14
N HIS A 149 -14.20 9.54 16.24
CA HIS A 149 -13.82 10.28 15.03
C HIS A 149 -14.41 9.63 13.76
N GLY A 150 -15.13 8.52 13.93
CA GLY A 150 -15.67 7.73 12.83
C GLY A 150 -14.66 6.74 12.24
N PRO A 151 -15.05 6.04 11.18
CA PRO A 151 -14.20 5.05 10.53
C PRO A 151 -12.98 5.67 9.88
N PHE A 152 -11.88 4.93 9.86
CA PHE A 152 -10.67 5.32 9.17
C PHE A 152 -10.89 5.35 7.65
N VAL A 153 -10.49 6.43 7.01
CA VAL A 153 -10.52 6.61 5.56
C VAL A 153 -9.17 6.23 4.94
N THR A 154 -8.08 6.38 5.70
CA THR A 154 -6.72 6.03 5.28
C THR A 154 -5.99 5.28 6.38
N LEU A 155 -5.03 4.43 6.04
CA LEU A 155 -4.16 3.77 7.02
C LEU A 155 -3.32 4.79 7.80
N GLY A 156 -2.95 5.89 7.15
CA GLY A 156 -2.20 6.99 7.77
C GLY A 156 -2.92 7.64 8.96
N GLY A 157 -4.25 7.59 9.00
CA GLY A 157 -5.06 8.06 10.12
C GLY A 157 -4.71 7.40 11.46
N LEU A 158 -4.14 6.20 11.41
CA LEU A 158 -3.65 5.49 12.60
C LEU A 158 -2.54 6.26 13.34
N ARG A 159 -1.77 7.10 12.64
CA ARG A 159 -0.72 7.95 13.26
C ARG A 159 -1.28 9.03 14.19
N GLY A 160 -2.56 9.37 14.03
CA GLY A 160 -3.26 10.31 14.92
C GLY A 160 -3.61 9.71 16.28
N ILE A 161 -3.49 8.40 16.47
CA ILE A 161 -3.83 7.74 17.74
C ILE A 161 -2.70 7.91 18.75
N PRO A 162 -2.98 8.46 19.96
CA PRO A 162 -1.99 8.57 21.02
C PRO A 162 -1.36 7.21 21.36
N GLY A 163 -0.02 7.18 21.38
CA GLY A 163 0.74 5.97 21.68
C GLY A 163 1.19 5.16 20.45
N ILE A 164 0.70 5.45 19.24
CA ILE A 164 1.21 4.85 18.01
C ILE A 164 2.39 5.68 17.50
N ARG A 165 3.59 5.22 17.82
CA ARG A 165 4.84 5.83 17.35
C ARG A 165 5.15 5.38 15.93
N GLY A 166 5.95 6.16 15.19
CA GLY A 166 6.29 5.89 13.80
C GLY A 166 6.90 4.51 13.56
N GLU A 167 7.66 3.98 14.51
CA GLU A 167 8.22 2.63 14.41
C GLU A 167 7.15 1.53 14.53
N LEU A 168 6.25 1.65 15.50
CA LEU A 168 5.14 0.71 15.65
C LEU A 168 4.23 0.77 14.42
N PHE A 169 3.94 1.98 13.92
CA PHE A 169 3.16 2.15 12.70
C PHE A 169 3.79 1.40 11.52
N ARG A 170 5.09 1.62 11.25
CA ARG A 170 5.79 0.93 10.14
C ARG A 170 5.77 -0.60 10.24
N ARG A 171 5.75 -1.15 11.46
CA ARG A 171 5.66 -2.60 11.69
C ARG A 171 4.27 -3.15 11.40
N VAL A 172 3.21 -2.43 11.79
CA VAL A 172 1.83 -2.90 11.64
C VAL A 172 1.22 -2.55 10.29
N GLU A 173 1.64 -1.46 9.64
CA GLU A 173 1.08 -0.97 8.37
C GLU A 173 0.94 -2.04 7.29
N PRO A 174 1.95 -2.91 7.03
CA PRO A 174 1.84 -3.96 6.00
C PRO A 174 0.78 -5.02 6.34
N ALA A 175 0.40 -5.14 7.61
CA ALA A 175 -0.58 -6.10 8.10
C ALA A 175 -2.01 -5.54 8.16
N LEU A 176 -2.19 -4.24 7.83
CA LEU A 176 -3.46 -3.52 7.96
C LEU A 176 -4.17 -3.37 6.62
N THR A 177 -5.50 -3.27 6.68
CA THR A 177 -6.37 -2.93 5.54
C THR A 177 -7.58 -2.11 6.01
N LEU A 178 -8.30 -1.53 5.05
CA LEU A 178 -9.61 -0.88 5.25
C LEU A 178 -10.73 -1.61 4.49
N TRP A 179 -10.42 -2.73 3.83
CA TRP A 179 -11.25 -3.29 2.76
C TRP A 179 -11.72 -4.73 3.01
N SER A 180 -11.33 -5.37 4.10
CA SER A 180 -11.75 -6.77 4.35
C SER A 180 -13.12 -6.87 5.01
N GLY A 181 -13.54 -5.89 5.79
CA GLY A 181 -14.78 -5.90 6.55
C GLY A 181 -14.85 -7.01 7.63
N ARG A 182 -13.74 -7.69 7.91
CA ARG A 182 -13.71 -8.88 8.78
C ARG A 182 -13.23 -8.53 10.19
N PRO A 183 -13.91 -9.03 11.23
CA PRO A 183 -13.47 -8.84 12.61
C PRO A 183 -12.23 -9.68 12.95
N ILE A 184 -12.04 -10.82 12.25
CA ILE A 184 -10.91 -11.74 12.39
C ILE A 184 -10.36 -12.02 10.99
N PRO A 185 -9.04 -11.85 10.77
CA PRO A 185 -8.39 -12.19 9.51
C PRO A 185 -8.49 -13.69 9.18
N ASP A 186 -8.50 -14.02 7.89
CA ASP A 186 -8.46 -15.40 7.43
C ASP A 186 -7.01 -15.95 7.55
N PRO A 187 -6.79 -17.00 8.35
CA PRO A 187 -5.44 -17.53 8.58
C PRO A 187 -4.75 -18.04 7.31
N ARG A 188 -5.52 -18.44 6.28
CA ARG A 188 -4.98 -18.98 5.01
C ARG A 188 -4.18 -17.94 4.25
N PHE A 189 -4.59 -16.67 4.30
CA PHE A 189 -3.97 -15.55 3.59
C PHE A 189 -3.18 -14.63 4.52
N ALA A 190 -3.18 -14.91 5.81
CA ALA A 190 -2.58 -14.04 6.82
C ALA A 190 -1.05 -14.04 6.73
N PRO A 191 -0.39 -12.86 6.64
CA PRO A 191 1.06 -12.74 6.81
C PRO A 191 1.52 -13.24 8.18
N THR A 192 2.81 -13.54 8.31
CA THR A 192 3.37 -14.08 9.56
C THR A 192 3.04 -13.25 10.79
N LEU A 193 3.10 -11.93 10.68
CA LEU A 193 2.74 -11.01 11.77
C LEU A 193 1.28 -11.18 12.20
N VAL A 194 0.35 -11.28 11.24
CA VAL A 194 -1.07 -11.45 11.52
C VAL A 194 -1.36 -12.84 12.09
N ARG A 195 -0.70 -13.87 11.58
CA ARG A 195 -0.80 -15.22 12.17
C ARG A 195 -0.38 -15.23 13.63
N GLY A 196 0.74 -14.57 13.96
CA GLY A 196 1.17 -14.38 15.33
C GLY A 196 0.11 -13.67 16.19
N ALA A 197 -0.55 -12.66 15.63
CA ALA A 197 -1.62 -11.92 16.30
C ALA A 197 -2.86 -12.78 16.60
N ILE A 198 -3.23 -13.66 15.67
CA ILE A 198 -4.38 -14.57 15.84
C ILE A 198 -4.06 -15.64 16.93
N HIS A 199 -2.82 -16.12 16.99
CA HIS A 199 -2.41 -17.18 17.94
C HIS A 199 -2.12 -16.66 19.35
N SER A 200 -1.79 -15.39 19.52
CA SER A 200 -1.32 -14.83 20.80
C SER A 200 -2.42 -14.51 21.81
N GLY A 201 -3.66 -14.98 21.64
CA GLY A 201 -4.66 -14.73 22.68
C GLY A 201 -6.08 -15.22 22.38
N ALA A 202 -7.01 -14.35 22.13
CA ALA A 202 -8.44 -14.62 22.07
C ALA A 202 -8.91 -15.26 20.75
N GLY A 203 -8.10 -15.24 19.72
CA GLY A 203 -8.46 -15.82 18.42
C GLY A 203 -8.68 -17.33 18.49
N GLN A 204 -7.92 -18.02 19.33
CA GLN A 204 -8.00 -19.48 19.45
C GLN A 204 -9.28 -19.92 20.19
N ALA A 205 -9.68 -19.20 21.22
CA ALA A 205 -10.93 -19.48 21.94
C ALA A 205 -12.17 -19.23 21.04
N MET A 206 -12.10 -18.21 20.19
CA MET A 206 -13.21 -17.84 19.30
C MET A 206 -13.28 -18.73 18.04
N ILE A 207 -12.14 -19.19 17.51
CA ILE A 207 -12.08 -20.19 16.44
C ILE A 207 -12.63 -21.54 16.95
N SER A 208 -12.34 -21.89 18.22
CA SER A 208 -12.89 -23.11 18.84
C SER A 208 -14.40 -23.02 19.14
N GLN A 209 -14.95 -21.82 19.27
CA GLN A 209 -16.37 -21.57 19.50
C GLN A 209 -17.19 -21.40 18.20
N LEU A 210 -16.52 -21.14 17.07
CA LEU A 210 -17.15 -21.26 15.77
C LEU A 210 -17.36 -22.75 15.50
N ALA A 211 -18.50 -23.26 15.98
CA ALA A 211 -18.99 -24.57 15.59
C ALA A 211 -18.88 -24.73 14.08
N PRO A 212 -18.54 -25.92 13.55
CA PRO A 212 -18.50 -26.14 12.11
C PRO A 212 -19.83 -25.66 11.52
N LEU A 213 -19.74 -24.67 10.60
CA LEU A 213 -20.91 -24.15 9.93
C LEU A 213 -21.69 -25.32 9.33
N PRO A 214 -23.03 -25.34 9.42
CA PRO A 214 -23.85 -26.39 8.84
C PRO A 214 -23.45 -26.58 7.37
N SER A 215 -23.40 -27.81 6.93
CA SER A 215 -22.96 -28.22 5.58
C SER A 215 -23.68 -27.50 4.44
N SER A 216 -24.89 -27.00 4.69
CA SER A 216 -25.67 -26.17 3.77
C SER A 216 -25.07 -24.79 3.48
N ILE A 217 -24.28 -24.23 4.44
CA ILE A 217 -23.59 -22.93 4.26
C ILE A 217 -22.19 -23.14 3.67
N GLN A 218 -21.58 -24.29 3.91
CA GLN A 218 -20.30 -24.66 3.30
C GLN A 218 -20.39 -24.74 1.76
N GLY A 219 -21.49 -25.20 1.21
CA GLY A 219 -21.72 -25.28 -0.23
C GLY A 219 -21.84 -23.93 -0.96
N ALA A 220 -22.21 -22.86 -0.25
CA ALA A 220 -22.28 -21.52 -0.82
C ALA A 220 -20.92 -20.78 -0.78
N GLN A 221 -20.06 -21.12 0.19
CA GLN A 221 -18.72 -20.54 0.30
C GLN A 221 -17.69 -21.23 -0.60
N THR A 222 -17.90 -22.49 -0.97
CA THR A 222 -17.04 -23.25 -1.88
C THR A 222 -17.13 -22.82 -3.34
N ARG A 223 -18.12 -22.02 -3.74
CA ARG A 223 -18.21 -21.42 -5.08
C ARG A 223 -17.47 -20.10 -5.23
N SER A 224 -17.10 -19.46 -4.15
CA SER A 224 -16.10 -18.38 -4.14
C SER A 224 -14.70 -18.98 -4.18
N GLY A 225 -14.38 -19.76 -5.18
CA GLY A 225 -13.15 -20.48 -5.40
C GLY A 225 -11.92 -20.03 -4.59
N ASP A 226 -10.77 -20.59 -4.76
CA ASP A 226 -9.48 -20.30 -4.15
C ASP A 226 -9.01 -18.80 -4.19
N TRP A 227 -9.92 -17.88 -4.40
CA TRP A 227 -9.76 -16.44 -4.63
C TRP A 227 -9.82 -15.58 -3.35
N GLY A 228 -10.08 -16.19 -2.19
CA GLY A 228 -10.25 -15.44 -0.94
C GLY A 228 -11.45 -14.49 -0.96
N SER A 229 -11.23 -13.21 -0.61
CA SER A 229 -12.30 -12.20 -0.57
C SER A 229 -12.63 -11.57 -1.92
N GLY A 230 -11.83 -11.84 -2.95
CA GLY A 230 -11.88 -11.13 -4.23
C GLY A 230 -11.34 -9.69 -4.17
N VAL A 231 -10.83 -9.28 -3.01
CA VAL A 231 -10.10 -8.01 -2.86
C VAL A 231 -8.63 -8.31 -2.58
N VAL A 232 -7.76 -7.83 -3.43
CA VAL A 232 -6.33 -8.16 -3.39
C VAL A 232 -5.49 -6.89 -3.33
N ARG A 233 -4.54 -6.87 -2.41
CA ARG A 233 -3.44 -5.91 -2.42
C ARG A 233 -2.35 -6.42 -3.34
N ILE A 234 -1.95 -5.62 -4.30
CA ILE A 234 -0.89 -5.90 -5.25
C ILE A 234 0.25 -4.92 -4.99
N GLU A 235 1.40 -5.44 -4.67
CA GLU A 235 2.65 -4.68 -4.51
C GLU A 235 3.56 -5.02 -5.68
N VAL A 236 4.02 -4.00 -6.39
CA VAL A 236 4.94 -4.14 -7.52
C VAL A 236 6.20 -3.33 -7.23
N VAL A 237 7.35 -3.98 -7.34
CA VAL A 237 8.66 -3.32 -7.29
C VAL A 237 9.30 -3.50 -8.65
N ALA A 238 9.45 -2.40 -9.40
CA ALA A 238 10.15 -2.38 -10.67
C ALA A 238 11.65 -2.21 -10.43
N ILE A 239 12.46 -3.09 -11.02
CA ILE A 239 13.92 -3.12 -10.87
C ILE A 239 14.55 -2.99 -12.25
N ARG A 240 15.52 -2.08 -12.39
CA ARG A 240 16.33 -1.93 -13.59
C ARG A 240 17.80 -1.89 -13.19
N ALA A 241 18.66 -2.64 -13.87
CA ALA A 241 20.09 -2.72 -13.57
C ALA A 241 20.38 -3.00 -12.08
N SER A 242 19.64 -3.95 -11.48
CA SER A 242 19.73 -4.37 -10.07
C SER A 242 19.42 -3.27 -9.04
N ARG A 243 18.83 -2.15 -9.47
CA ARG A 243 18.38 -1.06 -8.58
C ARG A 243 16.87 -0.93 -8.63
N ARG A 244 16.25 -0.66 -7.48
CA ARG A 244 14.81 -0.33 -7.44
C ARG A 244 14.59 0.98 -8.18
N ALA A 245 13.75 0.93 -9.22
CA ALA A 245 13.42 2.09 -10.03
C ALA A 245 12.10 2.73 -9.59
N ASP A 246 11.10 1.89 -9.22
CA ASP A 246 9.81 2.37 -8.67
C ASP A 246 9.16 1.30 -7.79
N ARG A 247 8.19 1.73 -6.97
CA ARG A 247 7.32 0.86 -6.18
C ARG A 247 5.89 1.38 -6.26
N LEU A 248 4.97 0.47 -6.57
CA LEU A 248 3.55 0.71 -6.60
C LEU A 248 2.85 -0.26 -5.66
N GLN A 249 1.94 0.26 -4.84
CA GLN A 249 0.99 -0.54 -4.09
C GLN A 249 -0.41 -0.15 -4.50
N THR A 250 -1.24 -1.13 -4.84
CA THR A 250 -2.65 -0.90 -5.15
C THR A 250 -3.51 -1.98 -4.51
N THR A 251 -4.73 -1.60 -4.14
CA THR A 251 -5.75 -2.54 -3.68
C THR A 251 -6.85 -2.59 -4.71
N VAL A 252 -7.11 -3.75 -5.25
CA VAL A 252 -8.10 -3.96 -6.32
C VAL A 252 -9.16 -4.96 -5.90
N ARG A 253 -10.40 -4.73 -6.34
CA ARG A 253 -11.45 -5.73 -6.29
C ARG A 253 -11.53 -6.42 -7.64
N LEU A 254 -11.33 -7.72 -7.66
CA LEU A 254 -11.47 -8.54 -8.85
C LEU A 254 -12.95 -8.70 -9.21
N ILE A 255 -13.27 -8.62 -10.48
CA ILE A 255 -14.64 -8.76 -11.01
C ILE A 255 -14.65 -9.95 -11.98
N PRO A 256 -14.99 -11.15 -11.53
CA PRO A 256 -15.01 -12.32 -12.38
C PRO A 256 -16.12 -12.24 -13.45
N GLY A 257 -15.84 -12.66 -14.67
CA GLY A 257 -16.87 -13.01 -15.66
C GLY A 257 -17.40 -11.90 -16.55
N ASN A 258 -16.81 -10.70 -16.60
CA ASN A 258 -17.25 -9.66 -17.51
C ASN A 258 -16.15 -9.24 -18.50
N ALA A 259 -16.14 -9.83 -19.69
CA ALA A 259 -15.20 -9.52 -20.76
C ALA A 259 -15.36 -8.09 -21.37
N ALA A 260 -16.46 -7.41 -21.07
CA ALA A 260 -16.79 -6.10 -21.63
C ALA A 260 -16.39 -4.91 -20.75
N VAL A 261 -15.97 -5.17 -19.52
CA VAL A 261 -15.56 -4.15 -18.54
C VAL A 261 -14.20 -4.54 -17.98
N LEU A 262 -13.44 -3.57 -17.45
CA LEU A 262 -12.18 -3.84 -16.77
C LEU A 262 -12.37 -4.98 -15.76
N PRO A 263 -11.51 -6.00 -15.76
CA PRO A 263 -11.67 -7.20 -14.92
C PRO A 263 -11.45 -6.91 -13.44
N TYR A 264 -11.19 -5.68 -13.05
CA TYR A 264 -10.99 -5.24 -11.68
C TYR A 264 -11.41 -3.80 -11.48
N ARG A 265 -11.70 -3.44 -10.23
CA ARG A 265 -11.93 -2.07 -9.77
C ARG A 265 -10.84 -1.68 -8.78
N VAL A 266 -10.20 -0.57 -8.99
CA VAL A 266 -9.23 0.01 -8.05
C VAL A 266 -9.98 0.59 -6.86
N LEU A 267 -9.60 0.19 -5.65
CA LEU A 267 -10.11 0.69 -4.38
C LEU A 267 -9.15 1.69 -3.74
N GLU A 268 -7.86 1.43 -3.90
CA GLU A 268 -6.78 2.26 -3.35
C GLU A 268 -5.59 2.23 -4.30
N TRP A 269 -4.99 3.40 -4.50
CA TRP A 269 -3.80 3.56 -5.32
C TRP A 269 -2.77 4.34 -4.51
N GLY A 270 -1.70 3.69 -4.10
CA GLY A 270 -0.62 4.27 -3.29
C GLY A 270 0.70 4.31 -4.03
N ARG A 271 1.46 5.36 -3.81
CA ARG A 271 2.88 5.49 -4.17
C ARG A 271 3.69 5.62 -2.89
N ASP A 272 4.78 4.87 -2.78
CA ASP A 272 5.83 5.06 -1.77
C ASP A 272 6.97 5.90 -2.32
#